data_187663b4ea9939346fa7a6267a03e8de
#
_entry.id   187663b4ea9939346fa7a6267a03e8de
#
_cell.length_a   1.000
_cell.length_b   1.000
_cell.length_c   1.000
_cell.angle_alpha   90.00
_cell.angle_beta   90.00
_cell.angle_gamma   90.00
#
_symmetry.space_group_name_H-M   'P 1'
#
loop_
_entity.id
_entity.type
_entity.pdbx_description
1 polymer ?
#
loop_
_entity_poly.entity_id
_entity_poly.type
_entity_poly.pdbx_seq_one_letter_code
_entity_poly.pdbx_strand_id
1 'polypeptide(L)'
;MSTRADLPTADPLLVPKVPVWARPRGHVLHDADAAYLAGAALNALDNLVRQEFAWAGAWRQRLVLRSAAAAVQLTGRREDEAALRDSHYLRGAGDDPGPSGHLLLAWRRLATRSSGCDAEIVRPVAEQHFGLHWDEALAEVVANA
;
A
#
# COMPACT_ATOMS: atom_id res chain seq x y z
N MET A 1 -37.96 -26.09 -1.71
CA MET A 1 -37.95 -24.78 -2.40
C MET A 1 -36.88 -23.94 -1.73
N SER A 2 -35.69 -23.84 -2.37
CA SER A 2 -34.53 -23.13 -1.79
C SER A 2 -34.49 -21.74 -2.39
N THR A 3 -34.77 -20.75 -1.56
CA THR A 3 -34.72 -19.34 -1.93
C THR A 3 -33.24 -18.93 -2.07
N ARG A 4 -32.82 -18.81 -3.32
CA ARG A 4 -31.51 -18.25 -3.66
C ARG A 4 -31.53 -16.78 -3.25
N ALA A 5 -30.81 -16.44 -2.20
CA ALA A 5 -30.63 -15.05 -1.81
C ALA A 5 -29.95 -14.32 -2.97
N ASP A 6 -30.64 -13.36 -3.57
CA ASP A 6 -30.07 -12.40 -4.52
C ASP A 6 -28.99 -11.61 -3.78
N LEU A 7 -27.74 -11.93 -4.07
CA LEU A 7 -26.62 -11.09 -3.68
C LEU A 7 -26.78 -9.75 -4.41
N PRO A 8 -26.70 -8.62 -3.70
CA PRO A 8 -26.78 -7.32 -4.36
C PRO A 8 -25.66 -7.25 -5.40
N THR A 9 -26.07 -7.04 -6.64
CA THR A 9 -25.14 -6.77 -7.76
C THR A 9 -24.34 -5.54 -7.37
N ALA A 10 -23.05 -5.73 -7.07
CA ALA A 10 -22.17 -4.62 -6.77
C ALA A 10 -22.19 -3.65 -7.95
N ASP A 11 -22.63 -2.43 -7.68
CA ASP A 11 -22.61 -1.34 -8.63
C ASP A 11 -21.19 -1.22 -9.22
N PRO A 12 -21.02 -1.18 -10.55
CA PRO A 12 -19.69 -1.12 -11.14
C PRO A 12 -18.99 0.13 -10.62
N LEU A 13 -17.81 -0.06 -10.04
CA LEU A 13 -16.96 0.98 -9.50
C LEU A 13 -16.83 2.15 -10.49
N LEU A 14 -17.54 3.23 -10.23
CA LEU A 14 -17.35 4.50 -10.90
C LEU A 14 -16.07 5.17 -10.37
N VAL A 15 -14.92 4.60 -10.72
CA VAL A 15 -13.65 5.30 -10.53
C VAL A 15 -13.59 6.43 -11.54
N PRO A 16 -13.57 7.69 -11.11
CA PRO A 16 -13.47 8.81 -12.02
C PRO A 16 -12.18 8.68 -12.84
N LYS A 17 -12.33 8.46 -14.13
CA LYS A 17 -11.19 8.38 -15.06
C LYS A 17 -10.99 9.74 -15.70
N VAL A 18 -9.73 10.14 -15.86
CA VAL A 18 -9.39 11.32 -16.66
C VAL A 18 -9.94 11.12 -18.06
N PRO A 19 -10.86 11.99 -18.55
CA PRO A 19 -11.42 11.87 -19.89
C PRO A 19 -10.32 11.91 -20.96
N VAL A 20 -10.54 11.21 -22.07
CA VAL A 20 -9.54 11.12 -23.15
C VAL A 20 -9.15 12.50 -23.70
N TRP A 21 -10.11 13.43 -23.74
CA TRP A 21 -9.86 14.79 -24.21
C TRP A 21 -8.97 15.63 -23.27
N ALA A 22 -8.92 15.27 -21.98
CA ALA A 22 -8.11 15.94 -20.95
C ALA A 22 -6.74 15.26 -20.74
N ARG A 23 -6.44 14.21 -21.51
CA ARG A 23 -5.12 13.55 -21.43
C ARG A 23 -4.13 14.26 -22.34
N PRO A 24 -2.91 14.52 -21.88
CA PRO A 24 -1.85 15.03 -22.74
C PRO A 24 -1.63 14.14 -23.95
N ARG A 25 -1.42 14.74 -25.12
CA ARG A 25 -1.17 14.04 -26.38
C ARG A 25 0.27 14.25 -26.80
N GLY A 26 0.99 13.18 -27.10
CA GLY A 26 2.37 13.23 -27.57
C GLY A 26 3.26 12.20 -26.90
N HIS A 27 4.46 12.06 -27.43
CA HIS A 27 5.47 11.12 -26.91
C HIS A 27 6.34 11.73 -25.80
N VAL A 28 6.36 13.04 -25.66
CA VAL A 28 7.10 13.76 -24.62
C VAL A 28 6.09 14.42 -23.69
N LEU A 29 6.07 14.00 -22.43
CA LEU A 29 5.29 14.65 -21.39
C LEU A 29 6.14 15.78 -20.80
N HIS A 30 5.57 16.98 -20.75
CA HIS A 30 6.14 18.07 -19.96
C HIS A 30 5.90 17.83 -18.48
N ASP A 31 6.71 18.44 -17.62
CA ASP A 31 6.55 18.29 -16.15
C ASP A 31 5.15 18.64 -15.67
N ALA A 32 4.51 19.66 -16.27
CA ALA A 32 3.15 20.05 -15.98
C ALA A 32 2.12 18.95 -16.35
N ASP A 33 2.31 18.27 -17.46
CA ASP A 33 1.45 17.15 -17.89
C ASP A 33 1.62 15.96 -16.95
N ALA A 34 2.86 15.66 -16.58
CA ALA A 34 3.18 14.59 -15.62
C ALA A 34 2.57 14.87 -14.25
N ALA A 35 2.70 16.09 -13.75
CA ALA A 35 2.10 16.53 -12.48
C ALA A 35 0.57 16.45 -12.52
N TYR A 36 -0.07 16.88 -13.60
CA TYR A 36 -1.51 16.77 -13.78
C TYR A 36 -2.00 15.32 -13.76
N LEU A 37 -1.32 14.43 -14.50
CA LEU A 37 -1.68 13.01 -14.54
C LEU A 37 -1.47 12.32 -13.20
N ALA A 38 -0.37 12.66 -12.52
CA ALA A 38 -0.10 12.14 -11.17
C ALA A 38 -1.17 12.60 -10.18
N GLY A 39 -1.53 13.88 -10.17
CA GLY A 39 -2.59 14.41 -9.32
C GLY A 39 -3.95 13.77 -9.60
N ALA A 40 -4.30 13.59 -10.87
CA ALA A 40 -5.54 12.92 -11.26
C ALA A 40 -5.57 11.45 -10.83
N ALA A 41 -4.43 10.74 -10.93
CA ALA A 41 -4.30 9.35 -10.49
C ALA A 41 -4.41 9.24 -8.96
N LEU A 42 -3.76 10.13 -8.22
CA LEU A 42 -3.85 10.20 -6.77
C LEU A 42 -5.27 10.49 -6.30
N ASN A 43 -5.96 11.44 -6.91
CA ASN A 43 -7.36 11.73 -6.59
C ASN A 43 -8.27 10.54 -6.87
N ALA A 44 -8.06 9.83 -7.99
CA ALA A 44 -8.84 8.62 -8.30
C ALA A 44 -8.58 7.50 -7.27
N LEU A 45 -7.33 7.36 -6.83
CA LEU A 45 -6.95 6.39 -5.80
C LEU A 45 -7.53 6.76 -4.43
N ASP A 46 -7.47 8.04 -4.03
CA ASP A 46 -8.06 8.51 -2.78
C ASP A 46 -9.58 8.26 -2.73
N ASN A 47 -10.29 8.56 -3.82
CA ASN A 47 -11.71 8.25 -3.93
C ASN A 47 -11.98 6.74 -3.81
N LEU A 48 -11.13 5.89 -4.37
CA LEU A 48 -11.25 4.44 -4.25
C LEU A 48 -11.00 3.97 -2.80
N VAL A 49 -9.98 4.52 -2.14
CA VAL A 49 -9.63 4.17 -0.75
C VAL A 49 -10.73 4.54 0.23
N ARG A 50 -11.40 5.69 0.00
CA ARG A 50 -12.50 6.18 0.87
C ARG A 50 -13.78 5.38 0.72
N GLN A 51 -13.95 4.62 -0.35
CA GLN A 51 -15.13 3.78 -0.54
C GLN A 51 -14.92 2.42 0.16
N GLU A 52 -15.85 2.03 1.02
CA GLU A 52 -15.80 0.76 1.75
C GLU A 52 -16.43 -0.36 0.91
N PHE A 53 -15.67 -0.91 -0.03
CA PHE A 53 -16.11 -2.05 -0.82
C PHE A 53 -15.97 -3.35 -0.04
N ALA A 54 -16.82 -4.34 -0.33
CA ALA A 54 -16.74 -5.67 0.26
C ALA A 54 -15.38 -6.36 0.02
N TRP A 55 -14.69 -6.03 -1.07
CA TRP A 55 -13.36 -6.57 -1.41
C TRP A 55 -12.19 -5.67 -0.96
N ALA A 56 -12.45 -4.52 -0.33
CA ALA A 56 -11.39 -3.57 0.08
C ALA A 56 -10.34 -4.20 0.98
N GLY A 57 -10.74 -5.12 1.86
CA GLY A 57 -9.81 -5.86 2.71
C GLY A 57 -8.82 -6.71 1.92
N ALA A 58 -9.30 -7.49 0.95
CA ALA A 58 -8.46 -8.31 0.10
C ALA A 58 -7.52 -7.46 -0.78
N TRP A 59 -8.03 -6.35 -1.29
CA TRP A 59 -7.24 -5.40 -2.07
C TRP A 59 -6.11 -4.78 -1.24
N ARG A 60 -6.40 -4.32 -0.01
CA ARG A 60 -5.37 -3.81 0.91
C ARG A 60 -4.30 -4.85 1.21
N GLN A 61 -4.68 -6.09 1.47
CA GLN A 61 -3.72 -7.18 1.71
C GLN A 61 -2.82 -7.42 0.50
N ARG A 62 -3.36 -7.34 -0.71
CA ARG A 62 -2.57 -7.47 -1.94
C ARG A 62 -1.61 -6.30 -2.13
N LEU A 63 -2.05 -5.06 -1.83
CA LEU A 63 -1.18 -3.89 -1.88
C LEU A 63 -0.04 -3.98 -0.86
N VAL A 64 -0.33 -4.41 0.36
CA VAL A 64 0.69 -4.66 1.39
C VAL A 64 1.78 -5.60 0.88
N LEU A 65 1.39 -6.72 0.30
CA LEU A 65 2.34 -7.71 -0.21
C LEU A 65 3.20 -7.14 -1.34
N ARG A 66 2.60 -6.41 -2.27
CA ARG A 66 3.32 -5.73 -3.36
C ARG A 66 4.28 -4.66 -2.85
N SER A 67 3.84 -3.84 -1.91
CA SER A 67 4.67 -2.79 -1.31
C SER A 67 5.84 -3.39 -0.53
N ALA A 68 5.60 -4.47 0.21
CA ALA A 68 6.66 -5.20 0.90
C ALA A 68 7.68 -5.79 -0.08
N ALA A 69 7.23 -6.42 -1.18
CA ALA A 69 8.13 -6.97 -2.19
C ALA A 69 8.97 -5.87 -2.85
N ALA A 70 8.37 -4.72 -3.18
CA ALA A 70 9.10 -3.58 -3.71
C ALA A 70 10.14 -3.05 -2.70
N ALA A 71 9.78 -2.92 -1.43
CA ALA A 71 10.70 -2.51 -0.38
C ALA A 71 11.87 -3.49 -0.20
N VAL A 72 11.59 -4.80 -0.23
CA VAL A 72 12.61 -5.85 -0.20
C VAL A 72 13.59 -5.71 -1.36
N GLN A 73 13.10 -5.47 -2.57
CA GLN A 73 13.95 -5.26 -3.75
C GLN A 73 14.82 -4.01 -3.62
N LEU A 74 14.32 -2.93 -3.01
CA LEU A 74 15.12 -1.73 -2.73
C LEU A 74 16.27 -1.99 -1.75
N THR A 75 16.16 -3.00 -0.90
CA THR A 75 17.28 -3.45 -0.03
C THR A 75 18.28 -4.38 -0.72
N GLY A 76 18.14 -4.58 -2.04
CA GLY A 76 19.01 -5.46 -2.84
C GLY A 76 18.68 -6.95 -2.74
N ARG A 77 17.56 -7.32 -2.10
CA ARG A 77 17.08 -8.70 -1.99
C ARG A 77 16.19 -9.06 -3.18
N ARG A 78 15.94 -10.36 -3.36
CA ARG A 78 15.26 -10.88 -4.56
C ARG A 78 13.93 -11.58 -4.27
N GLU A 79 13.50 -11.62 -3.02
CA GLU A 79 12.24 -12.23 -2.64
C GLU A 79 11.07 -11.48 -3.29
N ASP A 80 10.26 -12.22 -4.00
CA ASP A 80 9.04 -11.73 -4.64
C ASP A 80 7.80 -11.86 -3.73
N GLU A 81 6.64 -11.48 -4.24
CA GLU A 81 5.37 -11.55 -3.52
C GLU A 81 5.05 -12.99 -3.06
N ALA A 82 5.38 -14.00 -3.88
CA ALA A 82 5.09 -15.39 -3.55
C ALA A 82 6.01 -15.88 -2.41
N ALA A 83 7.31 -15.62 -2.51
CA ALA A 83 8.28 -15.97 -1.49
C ALA A 83 7.97 -15.32 -0.14
N LEU A 84 7.61 -14.03 -0.14
CA LEU A 84 7.22 -13.31 1.08
C LEU A 84 5.94 -13.86 1.72
N ARG A 85 4.94 -14.15 0.89
CA ARG A 85 3.70 -14.75 1.36
C ARG A 85 3.98 -16.13 2.00
N ASP A 86 4.69 -16.97 1.31
CA ASP A 86 4.96 -18.35 1.72
C ASP A 86 5.82 -18.37 3.00
N SER A 87 6.85 -17.54 3.09
CA SER A 87 7.66 -17.40 4.31
C SER A 87 6.85 -16.92 5.50
N HIS A 88 5.84 -16.07 5.29
CA HIS A 88 4.97 -15.60 6.36
C HIS A 88 4.00 -16.67 6.87
N TYR A 89 3.36 -17.41 5.96
CA TYR A 89 2.33 -18.40 6.32
C TYR A 89 2.88 -19.76 6.72
N LEU A 90 4.07 -20.13 6.22
CA LEU A 90 4.70 -21.41 6.54
C LEU A 90 5.65 -21.33 7.76
N ARG A 91 5.84 -20.15 8.31
CA ARG A 91 6.66 -19.93 9.49
C ARG A 91 5.99 -20.49 10.74
N GLY A 92 6.77 -21.11 11.61
CA GLY A 92 6.34 -21.53 12.94
C GLY A 92 6.00 -20.34 13.85
N ALA A 93 5.13 -20.57 14.82
CA ALA A 93 4.82 -19.57 15.82
C ALA A 93 6.07 -19.23 16.66
N GLY A 94 6.48 -17.95 16.66
CA GLY A 94 7.65 -17.49 17.39
C GLY A 94 8.96 -17.47 16.60
N ASP A 95 8.99 -17.99 15.38
CA ASP A 95 10.18 -17.91 14.54
C ASP A 95 10.46 -16.47 14.09
N ASP A 96 11.76 -16.14 13.96
CA ASP A 96 12.17 -14.86 13.40
C ASP A 96 11.73 -14.75 11.93
N PRO A 97 11.00 -13.70 11.56
CA PRO A 97 10.58 -13.48 10.18
C PRO A 97 11.73 -13.16 9.22
N GLY A 98 12.91 -12.89 9.75
CA GLY A 98 14.05 -12.40 8.97
C GLY A 98 13.83 -11.01 8.38
N PRO A 99 14.85 -10.42 7.74
CA PRO A 99 14.79 -9.03 7.27
C PRO A 99 13.65 -8.75 6.30
N SER A 100 13.38 -9.63 5.34
CA SER A 100 12.28 -9.48 4.38
C SER A 100 10.90 -9.66 5.03
N GLY A 101 10.81 -10.55 6.02
CA GLY A 101 9.60 -10.74 6.80
C GLY A 101 9.29 -9.54 7.71
N HIS A 102 10.30 -8.89 8.27
CA HIS A 102 10.13 -7.65 9.04
C HIS A 102 9.55 -6.53 8.16
N LEU A 103 10.01 -6.38 6.92
CA LEU A 103 9.42 -5.46 5.94
C LEU A 103 7.95 -5.78 5.68
N LEU A 104 7.60 -7.04 5.49
CA LEU A 104 6.19 -7.44 5.31
C LEU A 104 5.34 -7.11 6.54
N LEU A 105 5.83 -7.38 7.74
CA LEU A 105 5.11 -7.07 8.99
C LEU A 105 4.94 -5.56 9.18
N ALA A 106 5.95 -4.76 8.85
CA ALA A 106 5.87 -3.30 8.85
C ALA A 106 4.74 -2.79 7.94
N TRP A 107 4.71 -3.22 6.69
CA TRP A 107 3.66 -2.85 5.75
C TRP A 107 2.26 -3.31 6.18
N ARG A 108 2.15 -4.51 6.74
CA ARG A 108 0.88 -4.99 7.31
C ARG A 108 0.40 -4.10 8.44
N ARG A 109 1.30 -3.68 9.33
CA ARG A 109 0.96 -2.79 10.44
C ARG A 109 0.50 -1.41 9.95
N LEU A 110 1.20 -0.84 8.97
CA LEU A 110 0.82 0.44 8.37
C LEU A 110 -0.56 0.35 7.70
N ALA A 111 -0.86 -0.72 6.99
CA ALA A 111 -2.14 -0.90 6.30
C ALA A 111 -3.36 -1.05 7.23
N THR A 112 -3.17 -1.34 8.51
CA THR A 112 -4.24 -1.43 9.51
C THR A 112 -4.52 -0.09 10.20
N ARG A 113 -3.75 0.96 9.91
CA ARG A 113 -3.88 2.28 10.51
C ARG A 113 -4.59 3.25 9.56
N SER A 114 -5.06 4.36 10.11
CA SER A 114 -5.52 5.48 9.30
C SER A 114 -4.39 6.00 8.40
N SER A 115 -4.75 6.54 7.24
CA SER A 115 -3.78 7.15 6.32
C SER A 115 -3.16 8.39 6.99
N GLY A 116 -1.86 8.35 7.21
CA GLY A 116 -1.07 9.46 7.75
C GLY A 116 0.37 8.99 8.01
N CYS A 117 1.30 9.90 7.89
CA CYS A 117 2.72 9.69 8.23
C CYS A 117 3.05 10.27 9.61
N ASP A 118 2.13 10.21 10.56
CA ASP A 118 2.35 10.72 11.90
C ASP A 118 3.44 9.93 12.65
N ALA A 119 4.24 10.63 13.44
CA ALA A 119 5.31 10.05 14.25
C ALA A 119 4.80 8.91 15.16
N GLU A 120 3.58 9.03 15.69
CA GLU A 120 2.95 8.01 16.52
C GLU A 120 2.71 6.69 15.77
N ILE A 121 2.53 6.75 14.45
CA ILE A 121 2.33 5.58 13.59
C ILE A 121 3.67 5.03 13.14
N VAL A 122 4.59 5.89 12.70
CA VAL A 122 5.85 5.49 12.07
C VAL A 122 6.88 5.03 13.09
N ARG A 123 6.99 5.70 14.23
CA ARG A 123 7.96 5.36 15.29
C ARG A 123 7.91 3.91 15.75
N PRO A 124 6.75 3.34 16.12
CA PRO A 124 6.69 1.93 16.52
C PRO A 124 7.08 0.96 15.40
N VAL A 125 6.84 1.35 14.13
CA VAL A 125 7.25 0.53 12.98
C VAL A 125 8.77 0.58 12.81
N ALA A 126 9.37 1.77 12.90
CA ALA A 126 10.81 1.96 12.80
C ALA A 126 11.55 1.18 13.90
N GLU A 127 11.13 1.31 15.15
CA GLU A 127 11.78 0.66 16.30
C GLU A 127 11.59 -0.86 16.30
N GLN A 128 10.35 -1.36 16.07
CA GLN A 128 10.03 -2.79 16.24
C GLN A 128 10.37 -3.65 15.02
N HIS A 129 10.27 -3.08 13.82
CA HIS A 129 10.49 -3.87 12.60
C HIS A 129 11.81 -3.59 11.91
N PHE A 130 12.40 -2.42 12.14
CA PHE A 130 13.69 -2.06 11.53
C PHE A 130 14.83 -1.91 12.53
N GLY A 131 14.53 -1.98 13.84
CA GLY A 131 15.54 -1.77 14.87
C GLY A 131 16.19 -0.38 14.84
N LEU A 132 15.51 0.58 14.23
CA LEU A 132 15.99 1.95 14.15
C LEU A 132 15.74 2.67 15.46
N HIS A 133 16.74 3.40 15.94
CA HIS A 133 16.55 4.30 17.05
C HIS A 133 15.81 5.57 16.56
N TRP A 134 14.71 5.90 17.22
CA TRP A 134 13.97 7.12 16.88
C TRP A 134 14.68 8.35 17.41
N ASP A 135 15.19 9.15 16.52
CA ASP A 135 15.90 10.39 16.82
C ASP A 135 15.21 11.62 16.17
N GLU A 136 15.77 12.78 16.39
CA GLU A 136 15.27 14.05 15.87
C GLU A 136 15.31 14.11 14.34
N ALA A 137 16.31 13.50 13.71
CA ALA A 137 16.44 13.47 12.25
C ALA A 137 15.31 12.65 11.61
N LEU A 138 14.98 11.49 12.17
CA LEU A 138 13.84 10.68 11.71
C LEU A 138 12.51 11.40 11.97
N ALA A 139 12.38 12.08 13.10
CA ALA A 139 11.18 12.87 13.42
C ALA A 139 10.96 14.01 12.42
N GLU A 140 12.03 14.71 12.04
CA GLU A 140 11.97 15.79 11.05
C GLU A 140 11.58 15.26 9.65
N VAL A 141 12.15 14.13 9.21
CA VAL A 141 11.78 13.49 7.93
C VAL A 141 10.31 13.14 7.90
N VAL A 142 9.76 12.59 8.99
CA VAL A 142 8.35 12.20 9.06
C VAL A 142 7.44 13.44 9.14
N ALA A 143 7.85 14.50 9.81
CA ALA A 143 7.06 15.73 9.90
C ALA A 143 6.97 16.48 8.57
N ASN A 144 7.93 16.27 7.66
CA ASN A 144 8.00 16.91 6.34
C ASN A 144 7.46 16.01 5.20
N ALA A 145 6.94 14.82 5.50
CA ALA A 145 6.39 13.86 4.52
C ALA A 145 4.89 14.07 4.30
#